data_bcb9d7aab4cba6387a31d88f80a8b05e
#
_entry.id   bcb9d7aab4cba6387a31d88f80a8b05e
#
_cell.length_a   1.000
_cell.length_b   1.000
_cell.length_c   1.000
_cell.angle_alpha   90.00
_cell.angle_beta   90.00
_cell.angle_gamma   90.00
#
_symmetry.space_group_name_H-M   'P 1'
#
loop_
_entity.id
_entity.type
_entity.pdbx_description
1 polymer ?
#
loop_
_entity_poly.entity_id
_entity_poly.type
_entity_poly.pdbx_seq_one_letter_code
_entity_poly.pdbx_strand_id
1 'polypeptide(L)'
;MITRKTFYTVALTVTGVVILANILSWFFWVRFDFTADGSYTLSDATRQTLKELKQPVTVTAYISPDLPPDISKTRDDLRDVLTEYGSIAGSNFVFKMEDPGDGAKAEEDGITPAILDVREKDQVKQQKIYLGAVVRYGPQKEVIPLIQPGTSMEYALTTAVKKMSSSKKSSVGYLQGHGEPSMQAVGQLMQTLSVTLDVVPVNLTDSLYIPEQIKTLLIIAPKDSIPEEQLNLIGNFLKKGGRIVAAVNRVNLNQQSGDVTDLRTGLEDFLRERGISIKPDLVRDYSSAQIMVQQQSAGMIFQTPVKVPNFPIITTFAGIPPLKGLEAVTLMFPSSIDTMPGRGFRFVPLAATSDRAGLDILPYKVDLTREWEAADFQLSTILVSVLAEEKRGKDGAKIAVVSDGDFVVNGEGEGAQSIQDDNINFVANLVEYLTDDSGIAQLRNKTVTSRPIDPSIGDGSRAVIKYLNFLMPAFLSVMLGLWRYSKRKSMREALASESWSGRDEPETDKPGEAE
;
A
#
# COMPACT_ATOMS: atom_id res chain seq x y z
N MET A 1 20.28 -16.35 57.35
CA MET A 1 19.07 -17.29 57.30
C MET A 1 17.82 -16.43 57.17
N ILE A 2 17.07 -16.57 56.09
CA ILE A 2 15.76 -15.90 55.95
C ILE A 2 14.82 -16.60 56.97
N THR A 3 14.37 -15.84 57.96
CA THR A 3 13.45 -16.39 58.98
C THR A 3 12.12 -16.77 58.29
N ARG A 4 11.42 -17.77 58.84
CA ARG A 4 10.09 -18.20 58.30
C ARG A 4 9.12 -17.00 58.17
N LYS A 5 9.19 -16.02 59.07
CA LYS A 5 8.38 -14.78 59.01
C LYS A 5 8.73 -13.93 57.79
N THR A 6 10.04 -13.72 57.49
CA THR A 6 10.47 -12.94 56.31
C THR A 6 10.06 -13.66 55.00
N PHE A 7 10.07 -14.99 54.96
CA PHE A 7 9.61 -15.75 53.82
C PHE A 7 8.11 -15.52 53.55
N TYR A 8 7.27 -15.62 54.58
CA TYR A 8 5.83 -15.41 54.44
C TYR A 8 5.49 -13.96 54.09
N THR A 9 6.16 -12.97 54.63
CA THR A 9 5.95 -11.55 54.26
C THR A 9 6.33 -11.30 52.80
N VAL A 10 7.47 -11.80 52.34
CA VAL A 10 7.86 -11.66 50.91
C VAL A 10 6.89 -12.39 49.97
N ALA A 11 6.47 -13.63 50.35
CA ALA A 11 5.50 -14.38 49.56
C ALA A 11 4.16 -13.62 49.46
N LEU A 12 3.65 -13.12 50.59
CA LEU A 12 2.40 -12.34 50.61
C LEU A 12 2.50 -11.05 49.80
N THR A 13 3.60 -10.33 49.91
CA THR A 13 3.85 -9.08 49.13
C THR A 13 3.91 -9.38 47.62
N VAL A 14 4.65 -10.41 47.21
CA VAL A 14 4.72 -10.82 45.78
C VAL A 14 3.35 -11.24 45.25
N THR A 15 2.60 -12.02 46.04
CA THR A 15 1.22 -12.43 45.67
C THR A 15 0.32 -11.18 45.52
N GLY A 16 0.39 -10.25 46.47
CA GLY A 16 -0.35 -8.99 46.42
C GLY A 16 -0.01 -8.15 45.17
N VAL A 17 1.29 -8.02 44.84
CA VAL A 17 1.75 -7.31 43.64
C VAL A 17 1.26 -8.00 42.36
N VAL A 18 1.28 -9.35 42.31
CA VAL A 18 0.78 -10.10 41.15
C VAL A 18 -0.73 -9.93 40.99
N ILE A 19 -1.49 -9.96 42.07
CA ILE A 19 -2.94 -9.73 42.05
C ILE A 19 -3.23 -8.30 41.59
N LEU A 20 -2.52 -7.30 42.14
CA LEU A 20 -2.68 -5.90 41.76
C LEU A 20 -2.30 -5.67 40.28
N ALA A 21 -1.23 -6.29 39.80
CA ALA A 21 -0.83 -6.23 38.39
C ALA A 21 -1.87 -6.87 37.47
N ASN A 22 -2.50 -7.99 37.88
CA ASN A 22 -3.59 -8.59 37.11
C ASN A 22 -4.86 -7.71 37.09
N ILE A 23 -5.21 -7.07 38.21
CA ILE A 23 -6.34 -6.14 38.27
C ILE A 23 -6.05 -4.91 37.39
N LEU A 24 -4.85 -4.32 37.50
CA LEU A 24 -4.43 -3.20 36.65
C LEU A 24 -4.38 -3.58 35.15
N SER A 25 -3.93 -4.78 34.81
CA SER A 25 -3.94 -5.31 33.46
C SER A 25 -5.34 -5.38 32.84
N TRP A 26 -6.39 -5.53 33.65
CA TRP A 26 -7.77 -5.48 33.17
C TRP A 26 -8.23 -4.05 32.82
N PHE A 27 -7.67 -3.03 33.47
CA PHE A 27 -7.99 -1.63 33.18
C PHE A 27 -7.06 -1.01 32.11
N PHE A 28 -5.82 -1.50 31.98
CA PHE A 28 -4.82 -1.03 31.02
C PHE A 28 -4.54 -2.11 29.97
N TRP A 29 -5.40 -2.15 28.94
CA TRP A 29 -5.19 -3.04 27.82
C TRP A 29 -4.24 -2.36 26.80
N VAL A 30 -2.95 -2.74 26.82
CA VAL A 30 -1.96 -2.24 25.86
C VAL A 30 -1.68 -3.36 24.86
N ARG A 31 -2.00 -3.10 23.60
CA ARG A 31 -1.70 -4.00 22.49
C ARG A 31 -0.41 -3.54 21.81
N PHE A 32 0.58 -4.42 21.74
CA PHE A 32 1.80 -4.19 20.97
C PHE A 32 1.70 -4.94 19.66
N ASP A 33 1.82 -4.19 18.55
CA ASP A 33 1.88 -4.76 17.22
C ASP A 33 3.35 -4.98 16.83
N PHE A 34 3.75 -6.24 16.70
CA PHE A 34 5.10 -6.65 16.30
C PHE A 34 5.18 -7.00 14.81
N THR A 35 4.13 -6.74 14.03
CA THR A 35 4.16 -6.94 12.58
C THR A 35 4.98 -5.85 11.90
N ALA A 36 5.73 -6.20 10.85
CA ALA A 36 6.60 -5.25 10.14
C ALA A 36 5.84 -4.08 9.49
N ASP A 37 4.56 -4.28 9.21
CA ASP A 37 3.66 -3.37 8.48
C ASP A 37 2.57 -2.75 9.38
N GLY A 38 2.59 -3.03 10.70
CA GLY A 38 1.57 -2.52 11.62
C GLY A 38 0.16 -3.03 11.27
N SER A 39 0.05 -4.30 10.81
CA SER A 39 -1.21 -4.87 10.29
C SER A 39 -2.34 -4.89 11.30
N TYR A 40 -2.01 -4.92 12.59
CA TYR A 40 -2.96 -4.95 13.71
C TYR A 40 -3.08 -3.61 14.45
N THR A 41 -2.47 -2.53 13.94
CA THR A 41 -2.58 -1.19 14.50
C THR A 41 -3.32 -0.29 13.52
N LEU A 42 -4.41 0.35 13.97
CA LEU A 42 -5.13 1.30 13.12
C LEU A 42 -4.26 2.51 12.82
N SER A 43 -4.34 2.97 11.58
CA SER A 43 -3.65 4.16 11.10
C SER A 43 -4.15 5.43 11.77
N ASP A 44 -3.33 6.48 11.71
CA ASP A 44 -3.74 7.80 12.20
C ASP A 44 -4.93 8.34 11.39
N ALA A 45 -5.00 8.05 10.09
CA ALA A 45 -6.12 8.42 9.23
C ALA A 45 -7.46 7.83 9.69
N THR A 46 -7.46 6.52 10.01
CA THR A 46 -8.63 5.85 10.57
C THR A 46 -8.99 6.43 11.94
N ARG A 47 -8.01 6.59 12.82
CA ARG A 47 -8.22 7.17 14.16
C ARG A 47 -8.82 8.57 14.08
N GLN A 48 -8.33 9.41 13.17
CA GLN A 48 -8.87 10.75 12.96
C GLN A 48 -10.29 10.70 12.41
N THR A 49 -10.57 9.89 11.38
CA THR A 49 -11.91 9.72 10.80
C THR A 49 -12.92 9.29 11.86
N LEU A 50 -12.56 8.34 12.73
CA LEU A 50 -13.43 7.85 13.78
C LEU A 50 -13.69 8.88 14.90
N LYS A 51 -12.69 9.71 15.25
CA LYS A 51 -12.84 10.79 16.22
C LYS A 51 -13.69 11.96 15.72
N GLU A 52 -13.71 12.18 14.40
CA GLU A 52 -14.48 13.26 13.77
C GLU A 52 -15.95 12.92 13.53
N LEU A 53 -16.40 11.71 13.87
CA LEU A 53 -17.79 11.27 13.70
C LEU A 53 -18.74 12.12 14.54
N LYS A 54 -19.70 12.76 13.86
CA LYS A 54 -20.74 13.62 14.49
C LYS A 54 -22.00 12.85 14.84
N GLN A 55 -22.22 11.69 14.23
CA GLN A 55 -23.38 10.82 14.44
C GLN A 55 -22.91 9.37 14.54
N PRO A 56 -23.71 8.48 15.15
CA PRO A 56 -23.35 7.07 15.26
C PRO A 56 -23.29 6.38 13.89
N VAL A 57 -22.20 5.64 13.66
CA VAL A 57 -22.05 4.67 12.57
C VAL A 57 -22.49 3.31 13.09
N THR A 58 -23.31 2.61 12.34
CA THR A 58 -23.68 1.21 12.63
C THR A 58 -23.14 0.31 11.52
N VAL A 59 -22.36 -0.70 11.89
CA VAL A 59 -21.85 -1.72 10.97
C VAL A 59 -22.55 -3.04 11.26
N THR A 60 -23.21 -3.62 10.25
CA THR A 60 -23.75 -4.98 10.30
C THR A 60 -22.90 -5.87 9.40
N ALA A 61 -22.13 -6.78 9.99
CA ALA A 61 -21.32 -7.74 9.25
C ALA A 61 -22.09 -9.05 9.13
N TYR A 62 -22.38 -9.48 7.90
CA TYR A 62 -23.00 -10.75 7.59
C TYR A 62 -21.94 -11.79 7.32
N ILE A 63 -21.86 -12.81 8.19
CA ILE A 63 -20.79 -13.78 8.16
C ILE A 63 -21.35 -15.18 8.39
N SER A 64 -21.16 -16.06 7.42
CA SER A 64 -21.54 -17.47 7.53
C SER A 64 -20.80 -18.16 8.70
N PRO A 65 -21.46 -18.99 9.50
CA PRO A 65 -20.85 -19.66 10.65
C PRO A 65 -19.79 -20.69 10.23
N ASP A 66 -20.09 -21.45 9.18
CA ASP A 66 -19.26 -22.55 8.69
C ASP A 66 -18.29 -22.09 7.60
N LEU A 67 -17.27 -21.33 7.98
CA LEU A 67 -16.23 -20.89 7.06
C LEU A 67 -15.05 -21.87 7.03
N PRO A 68 -14.46 -22.14 5.85
CA PRO A 68 -13.20 -22.87 5.76
C PRO A 68 -12.09 -22.21 6.61
N PRO A 69 -11.11 -23.01 7.11
CA PRO A 69 -10.05 -22.50 8.00
C PRO A 69 -9.31 -21.27 7.47
N ASP A 70 -9.08 -21.22 6.15
CA ASP A 70 -8.37 -20.12 5.50
C ASP A 70 -9.17 -18.80 5.53
N ILE A 71 -10.50 -18.89 5.61
CA ILE A 71 -11.40 -17.73 5.62
C ILE A 71 -11.88 -17.40 7.05
N SER A 72 -11.89 -18.38 7.94
CA SER A 72 -12.28 -18.16 9.35
C SER A 72 -11.40 -17.08 10.02
N LYS A 73 -10.12 -17.02 9.67
CA LYS A 73 -9.21 -15.96 10.12
C LYS A 73 -9.68 -14.57 9.69
N THR A 74 -10.20 -14.43 8.48
CA THR A 74 -10.72 -13.15 7.95
C THR A 74 -11.92 -12.66 8.78
N ARG A 75 -12.78 -13.57 9.25
CA ARG A 75 -13.87 -13.25 10.18
C ARG A 75 -13.33 -12.72 11.51
N ASP A 76 -12.33 -13.38 12.07
CA ASP A 76 -11.76 -13.00 13.36
C ASP A 76 -11.00 -11.67 13.27
N ASP A 77 -10.23 -11.48 12.20
CA ASP A 77 -9.56 -10.21 11.89
C ASP A 77 -10.58 -9.06 11.71
N LEU A 78 -11.72 -9.30 11.03
CA LEU A 78 -12.79 -8.30 10.90
C LEU A 78 -13.39 -7.91 12.25
N ARG A 79 -13.65 -8.92 13.11
CA ARG A 79 -14.16 -8.67 14.47
C ARG A 79 -13.20 -7.81 15.27
N ASP A 80 -11.90 -8.11 15.19
CA ASP A 80 -10.84 -7.37 15.89
C ASP A 80 -10.80 -5.90 15.42
N VAL A 81 -10.82 -5.67 14.11
CA VAL A 81 -10.85 -4.32 13.52
C VAL A 81 -12.11 -3.55 13.98
N LEU A 82 -13.28 -4.16 13.91
CA LEU A 82 -14.54 -3.52 14.35
C LEU A 82 -14.54 -3.22 15.85
N THR A 83 -13.95 -4.10 16.66
CA THR A 83 -13.80 -3.87 18.11
C THR A 83 -12.88 -2.68 18.38
N GLU A 84 -11.78 -2.56 17.64
CA GLU A 84 -10.86 -1.43 17.77
C GLU A 84 -11.49 -0.11 17.31
N TYR A 85 -12.30 -0.12 16.23
CA TYR A 85 -13.10 1.02 15.82
C TYR A 85 -14.05 1.49 16.94
N GLY A 86 -14.76 0.54 17.56
CA GLY A 86 -15.62 0.84 18.70
C GLY A 86 -14.88 1.43 19.90
N SER A 87 -13.66 0.96 20.17
CA SER A 87 -12.83 1.48 21.26
C SER A 87 -12.39 2.94 21.04
N ILE A 88 -12.19 3.37 19.79
CA ILE A 88 -11.75 4.73 19.45
C ILE A 88 -12.94 5.69 19.32
N ALA A 89 -14.00 5.28 18.64
CA ALA A 89 -15.16 6.13 18.39
C ALA A 89 -16.20 6.12 19.55
N GLY A 90 -16.05 5.19 20.51
CA GLY A 90 -16.94 5.07 21.66
C GLY A 90 -18.40 4.87 21.24
N SER A 91 -19.30 5.68 21.78
CA SER A 91 -20.74 5.62 21.47
C SER A 91 -21.09 5.94 20.01
N ASN A 92 -20.16 6.53 19.25
CA ASN A 92 -20.38 6.89 17.86
C ASN A 92 -20.07 5.74 16.88
N PHE A 93 -19.76 4.54 17.37
CA PHE A 93 -19.57 3.37 16.53
C PHE A 93 -20.17 2.13 17.20
N VAL A 94 -21.10 1.49 16.51
CA VAL A 94 -21.75 0.26 16.95
C VAL A 94 -21.64 -0.77 15.85
N PHE A 95 -21.28 -2.00 16.20
CA PHE A 95 -21.26 -3.08 15.22
C PHE A 95 -22.01 -4.32 15.70
N LYS A 96 -22.51 -5.08 14.74
CA LYS A 96 -23.12 -6.39 14.93
C LYS A 96 -22.53 -7.38 13.96
N MET A 97 -22.32 -8.60 14.41
CA MET A 97 -22.01 -9.73 13.55
C MET A 97 -23.25 -10.62 13.48
N GLU A 98 -23.85 -10.74 12.32
CA GLU A 98 -25.08 -11.49 12.09
C GLU A 98 -24.81 -12.72 11.22
N ASP A 99 -25.40 -13.84 11.61
CA ASP A 99 -25.46 -15.01 10.76
C ASP A 99 -26.49 -14.74 9.64
N PRO A 100 -26.10 -14.84 8.35
CA PRO A 100 -27.01 -14.60 7.25
C PRO A 100 -28.14 -15.63 7.11
N GLY A 101 -28.05 -16.77 7.81
CA GLY A 101 -29.03 -17.85 7.74
C GLY A 101 -29.22 -18.36 6.29
N ASP A 102 -30.43 -18.17 5.73
CA ASP A 102 -30.74 -18.48 4.33
C ASP A 102 -30.17 -17.45 3.30
N GLY A 103 -29.61 -16.35 3.80
CA GLY A 103 -28.99 -15.30 3.01
C GLY A 103 -29.95 -14.21 2.50
N ALA A 104 -31.26 -14.38 2.61
CA ALA A 104 -32.24 -13.44 2.03
C ALA A 104 -32.06 -12.01 2.56
N LYS A 105 -31.87 -11.84 3.87
CA LYS A 105 -31.65 -10.53 4.47
C LYS A 105 -30.31 -9.91 4.06
N ALA A 106 -29.25 -10.73 3.92
CA ALA A 106 -27.94 -10.27 3.51
C ALA A 106 -27.97 -9.80 2.04
N GLU A 107 -28.64 -10.54 1.17
CA GLU A 107 -28.81 -10.18 -0.25
C GLU A 107 -29.67 -8.92 -0.43
N GLU A 108 -30.76 -8.77 0.35
CA GLU A 108 -31.55 -7.54 0.40
C GLU A 108 -30.73 -6.33 0.84
N ASP A 109 -29.81 -6.54 1.76
CA ASP A 109 -28.84 -5.53 2.19
C ASP A 109 -27.72 -5.28 1.19
N GLY A 110 -27.62 -6.07 0.11
CA GLY A 110 -26.65 -5.91 -1.00
C GLY A 110 -25.37 -6.72 -0.81
N ILE A 111 -25.33 -7.66 0.13
CA ILE A 111 -24.19 -8.57 0.30
C ILE A 111 -24.24 -9.65 -0.76
N THR A 112 -23.14 -9.82 -1.48
CA THR A 112 -23.02 -10.83 -2.54
C THR A 112 -22.48 -12.14 -1.98
N PRO A 113 -23.14 -13.29 -2.20
CA PRO A 113 -22.59 -14.57 -1.78
C PRO A 113 -21.38 -14.96 -2.64
N ALA A 114 -20.39 -15.55 -2.01
CA ALA A 114 -19.29 -16.23 -2.68
C ALA A 114 -19.52 -17.74 -2.70
N ILE A 115 -19.18 -18.38 -3.81
CA ILE A 115 -19.23 -19.84 -3.95
C ILE A 115 -17.81 -20.36 -3.78
N LEU A 116 -17.61 -21.24 -2.81
CA LEU A 116 -16.33 -21.87 -2.54
C LEU A 116 -16.40 -23.36 -2.82
N ASP A 117 -15.36 -23.88 -3.47
CA ASP A 117 -15.13 -25.30 -3.63
C ASP A 117 -14.39 -25.85 -2.38
N VAL A 118 -15.14 -26.45 -1.46
CA VAL A 118 -14.59 -27.04 -0.23
C VAL A 118 -14.31 -28.52 -0.47
N ARG A 119 -13.07 -28.93 -0.28
CA ARG A 119 -12.69 -30.35 -0.30
C ARG A 119 -12.99 -31.00 1.06
N GLU A 120 -14.00 -31.83 1.11
CA GLU A 120 -14.25 -32.75 2.22
C GLU A 120 -13.85 -34.16 1.79
N LYS A 121 -12.75 -34.68 2.36
CA LYS A 121 -12.18 -36.01 2.06
C LYS A 121 -11.94 -36.18 0.54
N ASP A 122 -12.80 -36.94 -0.16
CA ASP A 122 -12.67 -37.24 -1.59
C ASP A 122 -13.74 -36.54 -2.46
N GLN A 123 -14.51 -35.60 -1.90
CA GLN A 123 -15.57 -34.88 -2.61
C GLN A 123 -15.30 -33.37 -2.59
N VAL A 124 -15.51 -32.74 -3.75
CA VAL A 124 -15.57 -31.28 -3.87
C VAL A 124 -17.01 -30.86 -3.72
N LYS A 125 -17.33 -30.13 -2.66
CA LYS A 125 -18.66 -29.58 -2.39
C LYS A 125 -18.63 -28.07 -2.60
N GLN A 126 -19.55 -27.56 -3.39
CA GLN A 126 -19.75 -26.12 -3.50
C GLN A 126 -20.53 -25.61 -2.28
N GLN A 127 -19.95 -24.68 -1.59
CA GLN A 127 -20.56 -24.03 -0.43
C GLN A 127 -20.77 -22.55 -0.71
N LYS A 128 -22.02 -22.09 -0.55
CA LYS A 128 -22.37 -20.66 -0.60
C LYS A 128 -22.05 -20.03 0.74
N ILE A 129 -21.21 -19.01 0.75
CA ILE A 129 -20.84 -18.28 1.97
C ILE A 129 -21.10 -16.78 1.81
N TYR A 130 -21.33 -16.12 2.92
CA TYR A 130 -21.44 -14.67 3.00
C TYR A 130 -20.31 -14.15 3.90
N LEU A 131 -19.62 -13.13 3.46
CA LEU A 131 -18.59 -12.43 4.21
C LEU A 131 -18.56 -10.97 3.72
N GLY A 132 -19.49 -10.16 4.21
CA GLY A 132 -19.63 -8.77 3.81
C GLY A 132 -20.11 -7.90 4.96
N ALA A 133 -20.16 -6.59 4.75
CA ALA A 133 -20.59 -5.65 5.77
C ALA A 133 -21.43 -4.53 5.18
N VAL A 134 -22.40 -4.07 5.95
CA VAL A 134 -23.22 -2.90 5.66
C VAL A 134 -22.91 -1.83 6.69
N VAL A 135 -22.47 -0.69 6.23
CA VAL A 135 -22.18 0.48 7.05
C VAL A 135 -23.31 1.48 6.90
N ARG A 136 -23.89 1.95 8.01
CA ARG A 136 -24.99 2.93 8.03
C ARG A 136 -24.57 4.15 8.84
N TYR A 137 -24.85 5.34 8.30
CA TYR A 137 -24.62 6.62 8.95
C TYR A 137 -25.83 7.53 8.74
N GLY A 138 -26.68 7.66 9.73
CA GLY A 138 -27.99 8.29 9.57
C GLY A 138 -28.83 7.59 8.48
N PRO A 139 -29.33 8.32 7.46
CA PRO A 139 -30.09 7.73 6.36
C PRO A 139 -29.20 7.08 5.26
N GLN A 140 -27.90 7.30 5.32
CA GLN A 140 -26.98 6.80 4.30
C GLN A 140 -26.57 5.36 4.59
N LYS A 141 -26.41 4.58 3.52
CA LYS A 141 -25.99 3.17 3.55
C LYS A 141 -24.87 2.97 2.55
N GLU A 142 -23.80 2.37 2.98
CA GLU A 142 -22.72 1.89 2.12
C GLU A 142 -22.54 0.39 2.32
N VAL A 143 -22.37 -0.34 1.22
CA VAL A 143 -22.27 -1.80 1.25
C VAL A 143 -20.88 -2.23 0.84
N ILE A 144 -20.29 -3.11 1.62
CA ILE A 144 -19.08 -3.86 1.29
C ILE A 144 -19.56 -5.27 0.95
N PRO A 145 -19.83 -5.56 -0.34
CA PRO A 145 -20.59 -6.75 -0.72
C PRO A 145 -19.83 -8.05 -0.45
N LEU A 146 -18.49 -8.02 -0.52
CA LEU A 146 -17.62 -9.16 -0.22
C LEU A 146 -16.29 -8.67 0.36
N ILE A 147 -15.91 -9.21 1.50
CA ILE A 147 -14.59 -8.99 2.12
C ILE A 147 -13.71 -10.17 1.73
N GLN A 148 -12.79 -9.94 0.81
CA GLN A 148 -11.88 -11.00 0.36
C GLN A 148 -10.73 -11.20 1.37
N PRO A 149 -10.27 -12.43 1.59
CA PRO A 149 -9.07 -12.70 2.36
C PRO A 149 -7.86 -11.95 1.79
N GLY A 150 -7.05 -11.34 2.67
CA GLY A 150 -5.85 -10.59 2.24
C GLY A 150 -6.10 -9.15 1.80
N THR A 151 -7.36 -8.69 1.69
CA THR A 151 -7.65 -7.29 1.41
C THR A 151 -7.56 -6.40 2.66
N SER A 152 -7.30 -5.12 2.47
CA SER A 152 -7.26 -4.15 3.58
C SER A 152 -8.68 -3.84 4.08
N MET A 153 -9.12 -4.56 5.12
CA MET A 153 -10.42 -4.31 5.78
C MET A 153 -10.49 -2.90 6.36
N GLU A 154 -9.38 -2.43 6.91
CA GLU A 154 -9.28 -1.07 7.44
C GLU A 154 -9.58 -0.03 6.35
N TYR A 155 -9.03 -0.22 5.14
CA TYR A 155 -9.32 0.67 4.01
C TYR A 155 -10.79 0.64 3.63
N ALA A 156 -11.36 -0.54 3.42
CA ALA A 156 -12.75 -0.70 3.00
C ALA A 156 -13.72 -0.06 4.01
N LEU A 157 -13.56 -0.35 5.30
CA LEU A 157 -14.40 0.20 6.36
C LEU A 157 -14.21 1.71 6.54
N THR A 158 -12.94 2.19 6.59
CA THR A 158 -12.66 3.61 6.78
C THR A 158 -13.16 4.43 5.61
N THR A 159 -12.98 3.94 4.37
CA THR A 159 -13.48 4.61 3.17
C THR A 159 -15.01 4.68 3.19
N ALA A 160 -15.71 3.60 3.54
CA ALA A 160 -17.15 3.59 3.67
C ALA A 160 -17.64 4.61 4.74
N VAL A 161 -17.00 4.64 5.90
CA VAL A 161 -17.30 5.61 6.96
C VAL A 161 -17.01 7.04 6.49
N LYS A 162 -15.87 7.30 5.88
CA LYS A 162 -15.47 8.63 5.40
C LYS A 162 -16.39 9.14 4.29
N LYS A 163 -16.75 8.29 3.33
CA LYS A 163 -17.66 8.61 2.23
C LYS A 163 -19.01 9.12 2.74
N MET A 164 -19.53 8.53 3.83
CA MET A 164 -20.80 8.91 4.41
C MET A 164 -20.69 10.07 5.40
N SER A 165 -19.59 10.15 6.17
CA SER A 165 -19.41 11.21 7.18
C SER A 165 -18.94 12.53 6.58
N SER A 166 -18.30 12.51 5.39
CA SER A 166 -17.84 13.70 4.69
C SER A 166 -18.96 14.25 3.80
N SER A 167 -19.38 15.47 4.05
CA SER A 167 -20.41 16.14 3.26
C SER A 167 -19.95 16.53 1.84
N LYS A 168 -18.65 16.42 1.53
CA LYS A 168 -18.08 16.80 0.24
C LYS A 168 -16.86 15.95 -0.08
N LYS A 169 -16.87 15.29 -1.26
CA LYS A 169 -15.69 14.62 -1.81
C LYS A 169 -14.64 15.68 -2.18
N SER A 170 -13.37 15.33 -2.08
CA SER A 170 -12.30 16.19 -2.63
C SER A 170 -12.38 16.21 -4.14
N SER A 171 -12.23 17.40 -4.74
CA SER A 171 -12.34 17.57 -6.18
C SER A 171 -10.99 17.46 -6.85
N VAL A 172 -10.96 16.73 -7.98
CA VAL A 172 -9.83 16.56 -8.88
C VAL A 172 -10.19 17.18 -10.22
N GLY A 173 -9.32 18.04 -10.76
CA GLY A 173 -9.51 18.61 -12.09
C GLY A 173 -8.93 17.68 -13.16
N TYR A 174 -9.71 17.31 -14.15
CA TYR A 174 -9.23 16.61 -15.33
C TYR A 174 -9.03 17.61 -16.46
N LEU A 175 -7.76 17.83 -16.86
CA LEU A 175 -7.41 18.81 -17.91
C LEU A 175 -7.96 18.39 -19.25
N GLN A 176 -8.55 19.33 -19.97
CA GLN A 176 -9.13 19.17 -21.30
C GLN A 176 -8.84 20.41 -22.16
N GLY A 177 -8.84 20.22 -23.48
CA GLY A 177 -8.67 21.31 -24.45
C GLY A 177 -7.36 21.26 -25.23
N HIS A 178 -6.48 20.27 -24.97
CA HIS A 178 -5.19 20.12 -25.66
C HIS A 178 -5.04 18.71 -26.26
N GLY A 179 -6.13 18.15 -26.77
CA GLY A 179 -6.14 16.83 -27.39
C GLY A 179 -6.08 15.66 -26.39
N GLU A 180 -6.36 15.91 -25.11
CA GLU A 180 -6.49 14.86 -24.11
C GLU A 180 -7.69 13.95 -24.44
N PRO A 181 -7.62 12.65 -24.10
CA PRO A 181 -8.75 11.75 -24.21
C PRO A 181 -9.98 12.28 -23.46
N SER A 182 -11.18 12.05 -23.99
CA SER A 182 -12.41 12.40 -23.27
C SER A 182 -12.56 11.60 -21.98
N MET A 183 -13.42 12.05 -21.07
CA MET A 183 -13.69 11.29 -19.83
C MET A 183 -14.27 9.88 -20.13
N GLN A 184 -14.95 9.70 -21.26
CA GLN A 184 -15.44 8.39 -21.71
C GLN A 184 -14.29 7.50 -22.19
N ALA A 185 -13.31 8.07 -22.88
CA ALA A 185 -12.14 7.34 -23.36
C ALA A 185 -11.21 6.82 -22.24
N VAL A 186 -11.33 7.35 -21.03
CA VAL A 186 -10.65 6.88 -19.81
C VAL A 186 -11.65 6.38 -18.77
N GLY A 187 -12.73 5.73 -19.23
CA GLY A 187 -13.89 5.38 -18.42
C GLY A 187 -13.58 4.55 -17.18
N GLN A 188 -12.70 3.53 -17.27
CA GLN A 188 -12.30 2.71 -16.12
C GLN A 188 -11.60 3.56 -15.04
N LEU A 189 -10.71 4.46 -15.44
CA LEU A 189 -10.04 5.37 -14.51
C LEU A 189 -11.04 6.32 -13.85
N MET A 190 -11.96 6.92 -14.63
CA MET A 190 -13.00 7.80 -14.08
C MET A 190 -13.93 7.07 -13.13
N GLN A 191 -14.34 5.84 -13.45
CA GLN A 191 -15.13 5.01 -12.56
C GLN A 191 -14.42 4.72 -11.24
N THR A 192 -13.14 4.35 -11.29
CA THR A 192 -12.32 4.07 -10.11
C THR A 192 -12.18 5.32 -9.22
N LEU A 193 -11.85 6.46 -9.82
CA LEU A 193 -11.69 7.73 -9.08
C LEU A 193 -13.02 8.23 -8.50
N SER A 194 -14.14 8.04 -9.21
CA SER A 194 -15.45 8.53 -8.76
C SER A 194 -15.95 7.88 -7.47
N VAL A 195 -15.37 6.77 -7.05
CA VAL A 195 -15.68 6.13 -5.76
C VAL A 195 -15.37 7.07 -4.58
N THR A 196 -14.19 7.68 -4.61
CA THR A 196 -13.64 8.47 -3.48
C THR A 196 -13.54 9.97 -3.77
N LEU A 197 -13.45 10.36 -5.04
CA LEU A 197 -13.20 11.71 -5.49
C LEU A 197 -14.32 12.23 -6.39
N ASP A 198 -14.41 13.55 -6.52
CA ASP A 198 -15.26 14.26 -7.48
C ASP A 198 -14.38 14.74 -8.64
N VAL A 199 -14.47 14.09 -9.82
CA VAL A 199 -13.66 14.43 -10.98
C VAL A 199 -14.39 15.46 -11.85
N VAL A 200 -13.80 16.65 -11.97
CA VAL A 200 -14.40 17.80 -12.67
C VAL A 200 -13.54 18.14 -13.90
N PRO A 201 -14.11 18.24 -15.09
CA PRO A 201 -13.36 18.68 -16.26
C PRO A 201 -12.88 20.14 -16.07
N VAL A 202 -11.62 20.40 -16.42
CA VAL A 202 -11.00 21.72 -16.39
C VAL A 202 -10.55 22.06 -17.80
N ASN A 203 -11.25 22.98 -18.45
CA ASN A 203 -10.90 23.48 -19.76
C ASN A 203 -10.29 24.88 -19.63
N LEU A 204 -8.98 24.98 -19.82
CA LEU A 204 -8.28 26.27 -19.74
C LEU A 204 -8.40 27.11 -21.01
N THR A 205 -8.95 26.55 -22.10
CA THR A 205 -9.23 27.30 -23.33
C THR A 205 -10.46 28.19 -23.14
N ASP A 206 -11.46 27.70 -22.43
CA ASP A 206 -12.72 28.42 -22.21
C ASP A 206 -12.69 29.32 -20.97
N SER A 207 -11.92 28.93 -19.94
CA SER A 207 -11.79 29.70 -18.71
C SER A 207 -10.33 29.69 -18.22
N LEU A 208 -9.69 30.85 -18.20
CA LEU A 208 -8.35 31.04 -17.65
C LEU A 208 -8.33 30.92 -16.11
N TYR A 209 -8.94 29.84 -15.58
CA TYR A 209 -9.13 29.67 -14.15
C TYR A 209 -9.22 28.19 -13.73
N ILE A 210 -8.45 27.80 -12.73
CA ILE A 210 -8.58 26.52 -12.04
C ILE A 210 -9.36 26.75 -10.74
N PRO A 211 -10.55 26.11 -10.55
CA PRO A 211 -11.35 26.30 -9.35
C PRO A 211 -10.58 25.99 -8.05
N GLU A 212 -10.76 26.83 -7.02
CA GLU A 212 -10.01 26.69 -5.75
C GLU A 212 -10.30 25.40 -4.98
N GLN A 213 -11.44 24.76 -5.24
CA GLN A 213 -11.77 23.45 -4.64
C GLN A 213 -10.92 22.31 -5.21
N ILE A 214 -10.29 22.50 -6.36
CA ILE A 214 -9.43 21.50 -7.00
C ILE A 214 -8.09 21.49 -6.27
N LYS A 215 -7.73 20.33 -5.73
CA LYS A 215 -6.44 20.11 -5.06
C LYS A 215 -5.42 19.48 -5.97
N THR A 216 -5.88 18.61 -6.86
CA THR A 216 -5.02 17.86 -7.80
C THR A 216 -5.52 18.05 -9.22
N LEU A 217 -4.61 18.32 -10.12
CA LEU A 217 -4.87 18.37 -11.56
C LEU A 217 -4.35 17.08 -12.20
N LEU A 218 -5.24 16.38 -12.90
CA LEU A 218 -4.94 15.17 -13.66
C LEU A 218 -4.79 15.52 -15.13
N ILE A 219 -3.66 15.18 -15.74
CA ILE A 219 -3.31 15.45 -17.14
C ILE A 219 -2.99 14.12 -17.79
N ILE A 220 -3.76 13.69 -18.80
CA ILE A 220 -3.58 12.41 -19.48
C ILE A 220 -3.38 12.66 -20.98
N ALA A 221 -2.25 12.21 -21.54
CA ALA A 221 -1.93 12.17 -22.95
C ALA A 221 -2.33 13.44 -23.74
N PRO A 222 -1.93 14.67 -23.33
CA PRO A 222 -2.13 15.85 -24.15
C PRO A 222 -1.38 15.68 -25.49
N LYS A 223 -2.01 16.06 -26.60
CA LYS A 223 -1.45 15.91 -27.96
C LYS A 223 -1.14 17.26 -28.60
N ASP A 224 -1.89 18.29 -28.22
CA ASP A 224 -1.75 19.63 -28.75
C ASP A 224 -0.88 20.50 -27.83
N SER A 225 -0.34 21.58 -28.40
CA SER A 225 0.48 22.53 -27.63
C SER A 225 -0.36 23.29 -26.62
N ILE A 226 0.12 23.33 -25.37
CA ILE A 226 -0.47 24.10 -24.28
C ILE A 226 0.13 25.54 -24.32
N PRO A 227 -0.67 26.57 -24.48
CA PRO A 227 -0.18 27.95 -24.49
C PRO A 227 0.55 28.34 -23.20
N GLU A 228 1.55 29.19 -23.31
CA GLU A 228 2.36 29.64 -22.17
C GLU A 228 1.53 30.27 -21.05
N GLU A 229 0.46 31.02 -21.39
CA GLU A 229 -0.45 31.61 -20.42
C GLU A 229 -1.14 30.53 -19.55
N GLN A 230 -1.53 29.41 -20.16
CA GLN A 230 -2.17 28.29 -19.46
C GLN A 230 -1.15 27.50 -18.63
N LEU A 231 0.08 27.30 -19.13
CA LEU A 231 1.18 26.73 -18.34
C LEU A 231 1.50 27.61 -17.12
N ASN A 232 1.42 28.93 -17.26
CA ASN A 232 1.59 29.86 -16.15
C ASN A 232 0.46 29.74 -15.11
N LEU A 233 -0.79 29.49 -15.52
CA LEU A 233 -1.90 29.21 -14.60
C LEU A 233 -1.65 27.92 -13.83
N ILE A 234 -1.22 26.85 -14.50
CA ILE A 234 -0.83 25.58 -13.86
C ILE A 234 0.35 25.82 -12.90
N GLY A 235 1.31 26.65 -13.28
CA GLY A 235 2.42 27.05 -12.41
C GLY A 235 1.98 27.80 -11.16
N ASN A 236 1.01 28.71 -11.29
CA ASN A 236 0.43 29.44 -10.16
C ASN A 236 -0.40 28.52 -9.26
N PHE A 237 -1.12 27.55 -9.83
CA PHE A 237 -1.80 26.51 -9.07
C PHE A 237 -0.81 25.70 -8.20
N LEU A 238 0.32 25.27 -8.76
CA LEU A 238 1.39 24.60 -8.01
C LEU A 238 1.97 25.48 -6.89
N LYS A 239 2.23 26.78 -7.16
CA LYS A 239 2.76 27.71 -6.14
C LYS A 239 1.84 27.87 -4.94
N LYS A 240 0.53 27.67 -5.12
CA LYS A 240 -0.49 27.66 -4.05
C LYS A 240 -0.59 26.32 -3.31
N GLY A 241 0.30 25.37 -3.58
CA GLY A 241 0.26 24.03 -2.99
C GLY A 241 -0.59 23.02 -3.77
N GLY A 242 -0.97 23.36 -4.99
CA GLY A 242 -1.63 22.44 -5.92
C GLY A 242 -0.75 21.26 -6.27
N ARG A 243 -1.36 20.17 -6.71
CA ARG A 243 -0.69 18.90 -7.03
C ARG A 243 -1.04 18.47 -8.44
N ILE A 244 -0.10 17.79 -9.12
CA ILE A 244 -0.29 17.32 -10.50
C ILE A 244 0.00 15.83 -10.57
N VAL A 245 -0.87 15.10 -11.27
CA VAL A 245 -0.57 13.77 -11.81
C VAL A 245 -0.61 13.87 -13.31
N ALA A 246 0.52 13.65 -13.96
CA ALA A 246 0.66 13.77 -15.40
C ALA A 246 1.14 12.45 -16.01
N ALA A 247 0.33 11.86 -16.87
CA ALA A 247 0.68 10.71 -17.69
C ALA A 247 0.80 11.22 -19.14
N VAL A 248 2.02 11.34 -19.64
CA VAL A 248 2.30 12.12 -20.86
C VAL A 248 3.17 11.37 -21.84
N ASN A 249 2.84 11.49 -23.11
CA ASN A 249 3.64 10.98 -24.20
C ASN A 249 4.69 12.03 -24.59
N ARG A 250 5.90 11.59 -24.82
CA ARG A 250 6.99 12.46 -25.34
C ARG A 250 7.26 12.24 -26.82
N VAL A 251 6.70 11.17 -27.35
CA VAL A 251 6.80 10.77 -28.75
C VAL A 251 5.43 10.48 -29.32
N ASN A 252 5.29 10.63 -30.62
CA ASN A 252 4.10 10.28 -31.37
C ASN A 252 4.45 9.18 -32.37
N LEU A 253 3.68 8.08 -32.33
CA LEU A 253 3.82 6.96 -33.24
C LEU A 253 2.79 7.05 -34.36
N ASN A 254 3.24 7.08 -35.60
CA ASN A 254 2.38 6.87 -36.76
C ASN A 254 2.14 5.36 -36.92
N GLN A 255 0.93 4.91 -36.60
CA GLN A 255 0.57 3.47 -36.63
C GLN A 255 0.63 2.86 -38.04
N GLN A 256 0.52 3.67 -39.10
CA GLN A 256 0.55 3.16 -40.48
C GLN A 256 1.97 2.98 -41.00
N SER A 257 2.86 3.92 -40.72
CA SER A 257 4.24 3.87 -41.19
C SER A 257 5.22 3.26 -40.17
N GLY A 258 4.86 3.23 -38.89
CA GLY A 258 5.74 2.85 -37.78
C GLY A 258 6.72 3.97 -37.38
N ASP A 259 6.68 5.15 -38.02
CA ASP A 259 7.60 6.23 -37.74
C ASP A 259 7.27 6.88 -36.38
N VAL A 260 8.32 7.12 -35.60
CA VAL A 260 8.25 7.80 -34.31
C VAL A 260 8.81 9.21 -34.43
N THR A 261 8.03 10.17 -34.00
CA THR A 261 8.37 11.61 -34.05
C THR A 261 8.32 12.24 -32.67
N ASP A 262 9.05 13.33 -32.49
CA ASP A 262 9.07 14.13 -31.27
C ASP A 262 7.71 14.82 -31.05
N LEU A 263 7.07 14.63 -29.91
CA LEU A 263 5.83 15.28 -29.53
C LEU A 263 6.13 16.42 -28.54
N ARG A 264 5.76 17.64 -28.93
CA ARG A 264 5.98 18.83 -28.11
C ARG A 264 4.67 19.52 -27.79
N THR A 265 4.31 19.46 -26.51
CA THR A 265 3.12 20.11 -25.97
C THR A 265 3.45 21.37 -25.16
N GLY A 266 4.73 21.61 -24.85
CA GLY A 266 5.19 22.63 -23.90
C GLY A 266 5.20 22.15 -22.44
N LEU A 267 4.45 21.09 -22.12
CA LEU A 267 4.43 20.52 -20.78
C LEU A 267 5.78 19.91 -20.40
N GLU A 268 6.52 19.35 -21.34
CA GLU A 268 7.87 18.82 -21.14
C GLU A 268 8.86 19.88 -20.67
N ASP A 269 8.77 21.11 -21.21
CA ASP A 269 9.61 22.22 -20.80
C ASP A 269 9.21 22.74 -19.41
N PHE A 270 7.91 22.85 -19.16
CA PHE A 270 7.36 23.16 -17.84
C PHE A 270 7.83 22.20 -16.74
N LEU A 271 7.86 20.89 -17.03
CA LEU A 271 8.36 19.85 -16.11
C LEU A 271 9.88 19.93 -15.95
N ARG A 272 10.62 20.19 -17.04
CA ARG A 272 12.08 20.33 -17.01
C ARG A 272 12.55 21.50 -16.14
N GLU A 273 11.83 22.61 -16.13
CA GLU A 273 12.10 23.73 -15.22
C GLU A 273 12.01 23.32 -13.75
N ARG A 274 11.19 22.32 -13.44
CA ARG A 274 11.00 21.75 -12.10
C ARG A 274 11.88 20.54 -11.82
N GLY A 275 12.79 20.23 -12.74
CA GLY A 275 13.79 19.18 -12.60
C GLY A 275 13.36 17.81 -13.10
N ILE A 276 12.26 17.68 -13.82
CA ILE A 276 11.81 16.43 -14.46
C ILE A 276 12.03 16.56 -15.97
N SER A 277 12.94 15.79 -16.54
CA SER A 277 13.26 15.82 -17.97
C SER A 277 12.82 14.52 -18.64
N ILE A 278 11.72 14.57 -19.40
CA ILE A 278 11.27 13.44 -20.24
C ILE A 278 12.00 13.55 -21.58
N LYS A 279 12.73 12.51 -21.95
CA LYS A 279 13.55 12.50 -23.16
C LYS A 279 12.73 12.11 -24.39
N PRO A 280 13.06 12.62 -25.57
CA PRO A 280 12.44 12.19 -26.83
C PRO A 280 13.06 10.87 -27.32
N ASP A 281 12.83 9.79 -26.58
CA ASP A 281 13.31 8.45 -26.85
C ASP A 281 12.20 7.43 -26.53
N LEU A 282 12.43 6.18 -26.86
CA LEU A 282 11.57 5.06 -26.50
C LEU A 282 12.33 4.09 -25.61
N VAL A 283 11.73 3.76 -24.49
CA VAL A 283 12.22 2.72 -23.61
C VAL A 283 11.81 1.35 -24.16
N ARG A 284 12.74 0.42 -24.20
CA ARG A 284 12.49 -0.99 -24.44
C ARG A 284 12.97 -1.83 -23.25
N ASP A 285 12.27 -2.92 -22.98
CA ASP A 285 12.59 -3.84 -21.90
C ASP A 285 12.51 -5.28 -22.38
N TYR A 286 13.39 -6.12 -21.87
CA TYR A 286 13.30 -7.56 -22.11
C TYR A 286 12.02 -8.16 -21.54
N SER A 287 11.55 -7.65 -20.41
CA SER A 287 10.23 -7.95 -19.84
C SER A 287 9.17 -7.08 -20.53
N SER A 288 8.53 -7.59 -21.56
CA SER A 288 7.60 -6.83 -22.39
C SER A 288 6.39 -7.64 -22.81
N ALA A 289 5.30 -6.91 -23.11
CA ALA A 289 4.05 -7.51 -23.55
C ALA A 289 4.14 -8.04 -24.98
N GLN A 290 3.19 -8.91 -25.30
CA GLN A 290 2.97 -9.44 -26.66
C GLN A 290 1.66 -8.87 -27.21
N ILE A 291 1.67 -8.51 -28.48
CA ILE A 291 0.46 -8.14 -29.23
C ILE A 291 0.13 -9.24 -30.25
N MET A 292 -1.16 -9.40 -30.52
CA MET A 292 -1.61 -10.33 -31.57
C MET A 292 -1.61 -9.61 -32.90
N VAL A 293 -0.74 -10.02 -33.82
CA VAL A 293 -0.65 -9.46 -35.17
C VAL A 293 -1.37 -10.39 -36.15
N GLN A 294 -2.27 -9.83 -36.94
CA GLN A 294 -2.94 -10.58 -38.01
C GLN A 294 -2.00 -10.66 -39.20
N GLN A 295 -1.66 -11.88 -39.60
CA GLN A 295 -0.88 -12.17 -40.80
C GLN A 295 -1.75 -12.94 -41.79
N GLN A 296 -1.81 -12.47 -43.03
CA GLN A 296 -2.51 -13.18 -44.09
C GLN A 296 -1.48 -14.00 -44.90
N SER A 297 -1.63 -15.31 -44.87
CA SER A 297 -0.82 -16.23 -45.68
C SER A 297 -1.73 -17.26 -46.39
N ALA A 298 -1.55 -17.44 -47.68
CA ALA A 298 -2.31 -18.37 -48.53
C ALA A 298 -3.84 -18.22 -48.40
N GLY A 299 -4.35 -16.99 -48.23
CA GLY A 299 -5.78 -16.71 -48.10
C GLY A 299 -6.40 -16.99 -46.73
N MET A 300 -5.59 -17.42 -45.75
CA MET A 300 -6.00 -17.62 -44.37
C MET A 300 -5.44 -16.50 -43.50
N ILE A 301 -6.20 -16.07 -42.48
CA ILE A 301 -5.78 -15.11 -41.50
C ILE A 301 -5.30 -15.85 -40.25
N PHE A 302 -4.04 -15.66 -39.91
CA PHE A 302 -3.43 -16.19 -38.68
C PHE A 302 -3.18 -15.05 -37.69
N GLN A 303 -3.42 -15.32 -36.41
CA GLN A 303 -3.02 -14.44 -35.34
C GLN A 303 -1.73 -14.96 -34.72
N THR A 304 -0.65 -14.18 -34.83
CA THR A 304 0.67 -14.54 -34.29
C THR A 304 1.00 -13.59 -33.13
N PRO A 305 1.35 -14.10 -31.94
CA PRO A 305 1.82 -13.25 -30.85
C PRO A 305 3.22 -12.73 -31.19
N VAL A 306 3.37 -11.41 -31.20
CA VAL A 306 4.65 -10.73 -31.43
C VAL A 306 5.03 -9.98 -30.17
N LYS A 307 6.25 -10.22 -29.67
CA LYS A 307 6.80 -9.52 -28.52
C LYS A 307 7.21 -8.10 -28.92
N VAL A 308 6.73 -7.10 -28.18
CA VAL A 308 7.01 -5.68 -28.43
C VAL A 308 7.81 -5.12 -27.24
N PRO A 309 9.14 -5.03 -27.33
CA PRO A 309 9.98 -4.54 -26.25
C PRO A 309 9.66 -3.11 -25.79
N ASN A 310 9.10 -2.28 -26.66
CA ASN A 310 8.61 -0.95 -26.34
C ASN A 310 7.28 -0.92 -25.58
N PHE A 311 6.73 -2.12 -25.22
CA PHE A 311 5.64 -2.29 -24.26
C PHE A 311 6.18 -2.94 -22.98
N PRO A 312 7.02 -2.24 -22.20
CA PRO A 312 7.62 -2.80 -21.01
C PRO A 312 6.58 -3.16 -19.96
N ILE A 313 6.74 -4.32 -19.33
CA ILE A 313 5.99 -4.75 -18.15
C ILE A 313 6.81 -4.34 -16.93
N ILE A 314 6.36 -3.30 -16.27
CA ILE A 314 7.03 -2.75 -15.09
C ILE A 314 6.57 -3.51 -13.86
N THR A 315 7.53 -4.07 -13.13
CA THR A 315 7.33 -4.75 -11.85
C THR A 315 8.15 -4.12 -10.72
N THR A 316 8.99 -3.13 -11.05
CA THR A 316 9.85 -2.43 -10.09
C THR A 316 9.21 -1.11 -9.70
N PHE A 317 8.64 -1.08 -8.49
CA PHE A 317 7.95 0.09 -7.94
C PHE A 317 8.63 0.59 -6.66
N ALA A 318 8.47 1.89 -6.39
CA ALA A 318 8.89 2.46 -5.12
C ALA A 318 8.10 1.85 -3.95
N GLY A 319 8.76 1.68 -2.80
CA GLY A 319 8.12 1.20 -1.57
C GLY A 319 7.19 2.21 -0.89
N ILE A 320 6.61 3.16 -1.64
CA ILE A 320 5.67 4.14 -1.10
C ILE A 320 4.23 3.62 -1.06
N PRO A 321 3.37 4.15 -0.18
CA PRO A 321 2.03 3.63 0.02
C PRO A 321 1.20 3.45 -1.26
N PRO A 322 1.08 4.41 -2.20
CA PRO A 322 0.20 4.27 -3.36
C PRO A 322 0.59 3.16 -4.34
N LEU A 323 1.83 2.67 -4.28
CA LEU A 323 2.32 1.65 -5.23
C LEU A 323 2.44 0.25 -4.61
N LYS A 324 2.22 0.12 -3.30
CA LYS A 324 2.22 -1.20 -2.65
C LYS A 324 1.03 -2.02 -3.15
N GLY A 325 1.26 -3.29 -3.44
CA GLY A 325 0.22 -4.23 -3.89
C GLY A 325 0.00 -4.22 -5.41
N LEU A 326 0.66 -3.35 -6.17
CA LEU A 326 0.73 -3.47 -7.62
C LEU A 326 1.70 -4.60 -7.98
N GLU A 327 1.28 -5.45 -8.91
CA GLU A 327 2.10 -6.56 -9.39
C GLU A 327 2.82 -6.19 -10.68
N ALA A 328 2.09 -5.67 -11.66
CA ALA A 328 2.66 -5.34 -12.97
C ALA A 328 1.86 -4.25 -13.70
N VAL A 329 2.55 -3.23 -14.19
CA VAL A 329 1.99 -2.17 -15.04
C VAL A 329 2.61 -2.27 -16.44
N THR A 330 1.77 -2.36 -17.46
CA THR A 330 2.23 -2.40 -18.85
C THR A 330 2.14 -0.99 -19.43
N LEU A 331 3.26 -0.43 -19.82
CA LEU A 331 3.32 0.86 -20.51
C LEU A 331 3.38 0.67 -22.04
N MET A 332 2.94 1.68 -22.78
CA MET A 332 2.93 1.69 -24.25
C MET A 332 3.83 2.81 -24.77
N PHE A 333 4.98 2.45 -25.33
CA PHE A 333 5.96 3.40 -25.87
C PHE A 333 6.42 4.48 -24.87
N PRO A 334 6.75 4.12 -23.60
CA PRO A 334 7.20 5.10 -22.64
C PRO A 334 8.54 5.70 -23.03
N SER A 335 8.78 6.92 -22.59
CA SER A 335 10.07 7.62 -22.73
C SER A 335 10.87 7.57 -21.43
N SER A 336 12.18 7.76 -21.50
CA SER A 336 13.02 7.81 -20.31
C SER A 336 12.85 9.14 -19.57
N ILE A 337 12.95 9.09 -18.24
CA ILE A 337 12.90 10.28 -17.37
C ILE A 337 14.24 10.46 -16.66
N ASP A 338 14.82 11.65 -16.79
CA ASP A 338 15.94 12.10 -15.97
C ASP A 338 15.46 13.10 -14.90
N THR A 339 16.07 13.05 -13.73
CA THR A 339 15.82 14.02 -12.66
C THR A 339 17.02 14.93 -12.45
N MET A 340 16.76 16.22 -12.31
CA MET A 340 17.80 17.24 -12.10
C MET A 340 17.73 17.76 -10.66
N PRO A 341 18.60 17.31 -9.75
CA PRO A 341 18.63 17.79 -8.38
C PRO A 341 18.91 19.29 -8.29
N GLY A 342 18.45 19.96 -7.23
CA GLY A 342 18.76 21.37 -6.97
C GLY A 342 17.68 22.38 -7.38
N ARG A 343 16.59 21.94 -8.01
CA ARG A 343 15.45 22.80 -8.43
C ARG A 343 14.38 23.01 -7.33
N GLY A 344 14.72 22.78 -6.06
CA GLY A 344 13.79 22.95 -4.93
C GLY A 344 12.88 21.75 -4.67
N PHE A 345 12.99 20.69 -5.47
CA PHE A 345 12.24 19.44 -5.32
C PHE A 345 13.11 18.28 -4.84
N ARG A 346 12.50 17.35 -4.15
CA ARG A 346 12.99 16.01 -3.87
C ARG A 346 12.33 15.06 -4.84
N PHE A 347 13.09 14.15 -5.42
CA PHE A 347 12.59 13.17 -6.37
C PHE A 347 12.52 11.79 -5.74
N VAL A 348 11.40 11.11 -5.96
CA VAL A 348 11.17 9.71 -5.60
C VAL A 348 10.92 8.95 -6.90
N PRO A 349 11.81 8.03 -7.31
CA PRO A 349 11.57 7.14 -8.44
C PRO A 349 10.33 6.29 -8.15
N LEU A 350 9.27 6.39 -8.98
CA LEU A 350 8.03 5.66 -8.76
C LEU A 350 8.05 4.29 -9.42
N ALA A 351 8.47 4.24 -10.69
CA ALA A 351 8.50 3.03 -11.49
C ALA A 351 9.69 3.05 -12.45
N ALA A 352 10.32 1.91 -12.62
CA ALA A 352 11.48 1.73 -13.50
C ALA A 352 11.44 0.37 -14.20
N THR A 353 12.17 0.27 -15.31
CA THR A 353 12.35 -0.98 -16.07
C THR A 353 13.07 -2.06 -15.27
N SER A 354 13.15 -3.26 -15.85
CA SER A 354 13.99 -4.34 -15.36
C SER A 354 15.49 -3.98 -15.46
N ASP A 355 16.33 -4.92 -15.06
CA ASP A 355 17.79 -4.85 -15.20
C ASP A 355 18.29 -5.10 -16.65
N ARG A 356 17.37 -5.38 -17.57
CA ARG A 356 17.64 -5.67 -18.99
C ARG A 356 16.78 -4.76 -19.88
N ALA A 357 17.20 -3.54 -20.03
CA ALA A 357 16.50 -2.51 -20.79
C ALA A 357 17.39 -1.88 -21.86
N GLY A 358 16.81 -1.01 -22.68
CA GLY A 358 17.50 -0.23 -23.69
C GLY A 358 16.71 1.00 -24.11
N LEU A 359 17.31 1.83 -24.93
CA LEU A 359 16.70 3.05 -25.48
C LEU A 359 16.77 3.03 -27.00
N ASP A 360 15.69 3.47 -27.63
CA ASP A 360 15.63 3.78 -29.06
C ASP A 360 15.56 5.29 -29.22
N ILE A 361 16.59 5.86 -29.85
CA ILE A 361 16.76 7.31 -29.99
C ILE A 361 16.19 7.75 -31.35
N LEU A 362 15.49 8.88 -31.37
CA LEU A 362 14.94 9.46 -32.60
C LEU A 362 16.04 9.94 -33.57
N PRO A 363 15.85 9.80 -34.91
CA PRO A 363 14.66 9.21 -35.55
C PRO A 363 14.63 7.69 -35.44
N TYR A 364 13.46 7.14 -35.12
CA TYR A 364 13.25 5.71 -34.92
C TYR A 364 11.99 5.24 -35.65
N LYS A 365 12.02 4.00 -36.11
CA LYS A 365 10.86 3.34 -36.70
C LYS A 365 10.61 2.02 -35.99
N VAL A 366 9.38 1.86 -35.50
CA VAL A 366 8.94 0.60 -34.89
C VAL A 366 8.82 -0.47 -35.97
N ASP A 367 9.56 -1.55 -35.80
CA ASP A 367 9.54 -2.71 -36.68
C ASP A 367 9.14 -3.97 -35.88
N LEU A 368 7.93 -4.44 -36.11
CA LEU A 368 7.37 -5.62 -35.44
C LEU A 368 8.00 -6.93 -35.94
N THR A 369 8.76 -6.88 -37.03
CA THR A 369 9.44 -8.06 -37.59
C THR A 369 10.88 -8.21 -37.11
N ARG A 370 11.40 -7.21 -36.36
CA ARG A 370 12.76 -7.20 -35.83
C ARG A 370 12.94 -8.32 -34.80
N GLU A 371 13.97 -9.13 -35.00
CA GLU A 371 14.44 -10.06 -33.99
C GLU A 371 15.32 -9.32 -32.98
N TRP A 372 15.05 -9.54 -31.70
CA TRP A 372 15.72 -8.86 -30.60
C TRP A 372 16.74 -9.77 -29.93
N GLU A 373 17.97 -9.29 -29.79
CA GLU A 373 19.08 -10.00 -29.17
C GLU A 373 19.34 -9.50 -27.74
N ALA A 374 20.08 -10.28 -26.94
CA ALA A 374 20.50 -9.87 -25.59
C ALA A 374 21.32 -8.56 -25.59
N ALA A 375 22.06 -8.31 -26.68
CA ALA A 375 22.85 -7.08 -26.88
C ALA A 375 21.99 -5.82 -26.99
N ASP A 376 20.70 -5.93 -27.32
CA ASP A 376 19.80 -4.79 -27.40
C ASP A 376 19.37 -4.29 -26.00
N PHE A 377 19.61 -5.06 -24.93
CA PHE A 377 19.13 -4.82 -23.56
C PHE A 377 20.28 -4.70 -22.55
N GLN A 378 21.19 -3.77 -22.79
CA GLN A 378 22.41 -3.58 -21.98
C GLN A 378 22.28 -2.52 -20.88
N LEU A 379 21.20 -1.75 -20.87
CA LEU A 379 20.94 -0.75 -19.85
C LEU A 379 20.13 -1.38 -18.70
N SER A 380 20.35 -0.90 -17.50
CA SER A 380 19.56 -1.31 -16.35
C SER A 380 18.80 -0.15 -15.74
N THR A 381 17.59 -0.43 -15.29
CA THR A 381 16.79 0.46 -14.43
C THR A 381 16.57 1.85 -15.02
N ILE A 382 15.90 1.92 -16.17
CA ILE A 382 15.47 3.18 -16.78
C ILE A 382 14.21 3.68 -16.05
N LEU A 383 14.25 4.93 -15.58
CA LEU A 383 13.12 5.55 -14.89
C LEU A 383 12.04 5.94 -15.89
N VAL A 384 10.79 5.50 -15.63
CA VAL A 384 9.60 5.79 -16.46
C VAL A 384 8.51 6.53 -15.67
N SER A 385 8.64 6.62 -14.35
CA SER A 385 7.73 7.40 -13.51
C SER A 385 8.45 7.96 -12.29
N VAL A 386 8.13 9.22 -11.93
CA VAL A 386 8.77 9.95 -10.83
C VAL A 386 7.76 10.82 -10.09
N LEU A 387 7.94 10.94 -8.77
CA LEU A 387 7.27 11.93 -7.94
C LEU A 387 8.28 13.00 -7.52
N ALA A 388 7.99 14.25 -7.85
CA ALA A 388 8.70 15.42 -7.36
C ALA A 388 7.91 16.08 -6.23
N GLU A 389 8.52 16.23 -5.07
CA GLU A 389 7.94 16.89 -3.91
C GLU A 389 8.72 18.15 -3.57
N GLU A 390 8.05 19.28 -3.47
CA GLU A 390 8.70 20.54 -3.09
C GLU A 390 9.22 20.46 -1.64
N LYS A 391 10.43 20.95 -1.40
CA LYS A 391 11.09 20.89 -0.08
C LYS A 391 10.46 21.80 0.99
N ARG A 392 9.40 22.53 0.68
CA ARG A 392 8.70 23.48 1.56
C ARG A 392 7.87 22.88 2.69
N GLY A 393 7.81 21.57 2.85
CA GLY A 393 7.05 20.90 3.91
C GLY A 393 5.78 20.19 3.41
N LYS A 394 4.85 19.86 4.33
CA LYS A 394 3.66 19.03 4.01
C LYS A 394 2.74 19.61 2.94
N ASP A 395 2.65 20.94 2.85
CA ASP A 395 1.74 21.66 1.93
C ASP A 395 2.46 22.11 0.65
N GLY A 396 3.67 21.63 0.39
CA GLY A 396 4.42 21.93 -0.82
C GLY A 396 3.79 21.30 -2.07
N ALA A 397 4.10 21.88 -3.22
CA ALA A 397 3.70 21.35 -4.52
C ALA A 397 4.23 19.92 -4.72
N LYS A 398 3.40 19.07 -5.33
CA LYS A 398 3.76 17.69 -5.69
C LYS A 398 3.41 17.44 -7.15
N ILE A 399 4.31 16.78 -7.86
CA ILE A 399 4.14 16.45 -9.27
C ILE A 399 4.51 14.98 -9.47
N ALA A 400 3.54 14.12 -9.76
CA ALA A 400 3.78 12.76 -10.21
C ALA A 400 3.72 12.73 -11.74
N VAL A 401 4.73 12.13 -12.36
CA VAL A 401 4.83 12.02 -13.81
C VAL A 401 5.01 10.57 -14.21
N VAL A 402 4.27 10.16 -15.24
CA VAL A 402 4.46 8.90 -15.97
C VAL A 402 4.77 9.27 -17.42
N SER A 403 5.78 8.66 -18.01
CA SER A 403 6.22 8.99 -19.39
C SER A 403 5.46 8.21 -20.48
N ASP A 404 4.25 7.84 -20.19
CA ASP A 404 3.27 7.26 -21.11
C ASP A 404 1.88 7.77 -20.69
N GLY A 405 1.07 8.22 -21.62
CA GLY A 405 -0.29 8.67 -21.37
C GLY A 405 -1.35 7.70 -21.87
N ASP A 406 -0.99 6.81 -22.78
CA ASP A 406 -1.95 5.94 -23.46
C ASP A 406 -2.27 4.67 -22.64
N PHE A 407 -1.43 4.26 -21.69
CA PHE A 407 -1.56 3.02 -20.92
C PHE A 407 -2.82 2.94 -20.03
N VAL A 408 -3.57 4.03 -19.86
CA VAL A 408 -4.84 4.08 -19.13
C VAL A 408 -6.01 4.47 -20.01
N VAL A 409 -5.83 4.55 -21.33
CA VAL A 409 -6.85 4.96 -22.29
C VAL A 409 -7.59 3.76 -22.82
N ASN A 410 -8.88 3.66 -22.48
CA ASN A 410 -9.77 2.60 -22.97
C ASN A 410 -10.13 2.77 -24.46
N GLY A 411 -10.19 4.03 -24.93
CA GLY A 411 -10.84 4.39 -26.19
C GLY A 411 -12.35 4.54 -26.04
N GLU A 412 -13.04 4.79 -27.17
CA GLU A 412 -14.47 5.04 -27.21
C GLU A 412 -15.21 4.08 -28.14
N GLY A 413 -16.50 3.86 -27.86
CA GLY A 413 -17.41 3.08 -28.70
C GLY A 413 -17.03 1.60 -28.79
N GLU A 414 -17.28 1.00 -29.98
CA GLU A 414 -17.01 -0.42 -30.23
C GLU A 414 -15.51 -0.79 -30.22
N GLY A 415 -14.63 0.20 -30.32
CA GLY A 415 -13.18 0.03 -30.25
C GLY A 415 -12.61 0.12 -28.84
N ALA A 416 -13.42 0.37 -27.83
CA ALA A 416 -12.97 0.47 -26.46
C ALA A 416 -12.41 -0.87 -25.94
N GLN A 417 -11.23 -0.81 -25.33
CA GLN A 417 -10.55 -1.99 -24.79
C GLN A 417 -10.54 -1.93 -23.26
N SER A 418 -10.61 -3.10 -22.64
CA SER A 418 -10.41 -3.21 -21.20
C SER A 418 -8.92 -3.08 -20.89
N ILE A 419 -8.60 -2.17 -19.98
CA ILE A 419 -7.25 -1.95 -19.48
C ILE A 419 -7.02 -2.82 -18.23
N GLN A 420 -5.80 -3.28 -18.03
CA GLN A 420 -5.42 -4.05 -16.83
C GLN A 420 -5.67 -3.22 -15.56
N ASP A 421 -6.17 -3.87 -14.52
CA ASP A 421 -6.53 -3.20 -13.27
C ASP A 421 -5.34 -2.49 -12.64
N ASP A 422 -4.14 -3.04 -12.71
CA ASP A 422 -2.93 -2.42 -12.16
C ASP A 422 -2.53 -1.15 -12.89
N ASN A 423 -2.77 -1.04 -14.20
CA ASN A 423 -2.56 0.19 -14.95
C ASN A 423 -3.48 1.31 -14.44
N ILE A 424 -4.76 0.99 -14.26
CA ILE A 424 -5.75 1.94 -13.72
C ILE A 424 -5.42 2.28 -12.27
N ASN A 425 -5.11 1.28 -11.46
CA ASN A 425 -4.79 1.45 -10.05
C ASN A 425 -3.51 2.28 -9.83
N PHE A 426 -2.52 2.16 -10.71
CA PHE A 426 -1.30 2.96 -10.64
C PHE A 426 -1.60 4.46 -10.67
N VAL A 427 -2.39 4.93 -11.63
CA VAL A 427 -2.77 6.35 -11.73
C VAL A 427 -3.78 6.72 -10.65
N ALA A 428 -4.81 5.91 -10.44
CA ALA A 428 -5.84 6.20 -9.44
C ALA A 428 -5.25 6.34 -8.03
N ASN A 429 -4.34 5.43 -7.65
CA ASN A 429 -3.66 5.49 -6.35
C ASN A 429 -2.79 6.74 -6.19
N LEU A 430 -2.11 7.17 -7.25
CA LEU A 430 -1.31 8.40 -7.22
C LEU A 430 -2.22 9.64 -7.08
N VAL A 431 -3.34 9.68 -7.81
CA VAL A 431 -4.33 10.78 -7.71
C VAL A 431 -4.93 10.82 -6.31
N GLU A 432 -5.38 9.69 -5.78
CA GLU A 432 -5.92 9.60 -4.41
C GLU A 432 -4.87 10.01 -3.37
N TYR A 433 -3.65 9.48 -3.47
CA TYR A 433 -2.55 9.80 -2.55
C TYR A 433 -2.18 11.29 -2.55
N LEU A 434 -2.15 11.90 -3.72
CA LEU A 434 -1.86 13.33 -3.83
C LEU A 434 -3.05 14.20 -3.42
N THR A 435 -4.29 13.76 -3.61
CA THR A 435 -5.50 14.52 -3.25
C THR A 435 -5.86 14.39 -1.78
N ASP A 436 -5.52 13.25 -1.17
CA ASP A 436 -5.91 12.91 0.20
C ASP A 436 -4.98 13.55 1.23
N ASP A 437 -5.49 14.55 1.95
CA ASP A 437 -4.80 15.13 3.11
C ASP A 437 -5.00 14.27 4.38
N SER A 438 -5.97 13.34 4.38
CA SER A 438 -6.30 12.51 5.54
C SER A 438 -5.45 11.24 5.67
N GLY A 439 -4.76 10.81 4.60
CA GLY A 439 -3.91 9.62 4.57
C GLY A 439 -4.68 8.29 4.42
N ILE A 440 -5.98 8.30 4.13
CA ILE A 440 -6.78 7.07 3.91
C ILE A 440 -6.30 6.30 2.69
N ALA A 441 -5.87 6.99 1.63
CA ALA A 441 -5.29 6.36 0.45
C ALA A 441 -4.10 5.43 0.78
N GLN A 442 -3.36 5.72 1.87
CA GLN A 442 -2.26 4.87 2.35
C GLN A 442 -2.75 3.51 2.87
N LEU A 443 -4.02 3.40 3.27
CA LEU A 443 -4.61 2.16 3.80
C LEU A 443 -4.96 1.14 2.74
N ARG A 444 -5.18 1.57 1.49
CA ARG A 444 -5.55 0.69 0.38
C ARG A 444 -4.56 -0.48 0.23
N ASN A 445 -3.31 -0.22 0.52
CA ASN A 445 -2.20 -1.16 0.36
C ASN A 445 -1.73 -1.82 1.66
N LYS A 446 -2.47 -1.62 2.78
CA LYS A 446 -2.25 -2.34 4.04
C LYS A 446 -2.87 -3.74 3.93
N THR A 447 -2.36 -4.53 2.98
CA THR A 447 -2.79 -5.92 2.78
C THR A 447 -1.98 -6.85 3.67
N VAL A 448 -2.59 -7.94 4.10
CA VAL A 448 -1.86 -9.04 4.73
C VAL A 448 -1.05 -9.72 3.64
N THR A 449 0.14 -9.23 3.37
CA THR A 449 1.07 -9.89 2.45
C THR A 449 1.47 -11.23 3.06
N SER A 450 1.02 -12.33 2.44
CA SER A 450 1.62 -13.63 2.69
C SER A 450 3.09 -13.53 2.25
N ARG A 451 4.01 -13.66 3.21
CA ARG A 451 5.45 -13.72 2.92
C ARG A 451 5.86 -15.19 3.00
N PRO A 452 5.77 -15.96 1.91
CA PRO A 452 6.28 -17.32 1.91
C PRO A 452 7.79 -17.29 2.21
N ILE A 453 8.26 -18.30 2.92
CA ILE A 453 9.71 -18.47 3.13
C ILE A 453 10.37 -18.56 1.75
N ASP A 454 11.43 -17.78 1.55
CA ASP A 454 12.16 -17.71 0.28
C ASP A 454 12.45 -19.14 -0.24
N PRO A 455 11.96 -19.47 -1.46
CA PRO A 455 12.18 -20.79 -2.05
C PRO A 455 13.65 -21.15 -2.23
N SER A 456 14.54 -20.16 -2.34
CA SER A 456 15.98 -20.35 -2.49
C SER A 456 16.68 -20.89 -1.23
N ILE A 457 16.01 -20.80 -0.06
CA ILE A 457 16.53 -21.34 1.19
C ILE A 457 16.42 -22.87 1.16
N GLY A 458 17.56 -23.55 1.11
CA GLY A 458 17.63 -25.02 1.11
C GLY A 458 17.00 -25.64 2.36
N ASP A 459 16.47 -26.87 2.22
CA ASP A 459 15.74 -27.56 3.29
C ASP A 459 16.54 -27.74 4.59
N GLY A 460 17.87 -27.88 4.49
CA GLY A 460 18.76 -27.93 5.67
C GLY A 460 18.75 -26.61 6.45
N SER A 461 18.83 -25.47 5.77
CA SER A 461 18.78 -24.15 6.41
C SER A 461 17.40 -23.85 7.01
N ARG A 462 16.33 -24.29 6.36
CA ARG A 462 14.95 -24.18 6.90
C ARG A 462 14.80 -24.99 8.19
N ALA A 463 15.34 -26.20 8.23
CA ALA A 463 15.32 -27.04 9.43
C ALA A 463 16.11 -26.39 10.56
N VAL A 464 17.30 -25.86 10.29
CA VAL A 464 18.13 -25.15 11.29
C VAL A 464 17.37 -23.94 11.86
N ILE A 465 16.80 -23.07 11.02
CA ILE A 465 16.03 -21.92 11.47
C ILE A 465 14.84 -22.34 12.32
N LYS A 466 14.11 -23.38 11.90
CA LYS A 466 12.95 -23.91 12.64
C LYS A 466 13.35 -24.40 14.03
N TYR A 467 14.36 -25.26 14.12
CA TYR A 467 14.77 -25.84 15.41
C TYR A 467 15.47 -24.80 16.30
N LEU A 468 16.22 -23.88 15.73
CA LEU A 468 16.84 -22.78 16.49
C LEU A 468 15.78 -21.90 17.15
N ASN A 469 14.76 -21.49 16.41
CA ASN A 469 13.66 -20.69 16.96
C ASN A 469 12.86 -21.45 18.04
N PHE A 470 12.67 -22.77 17.88
CA PHE A 470 11.95 -23.57 18.84
C PHE A 470 12.74 -23.82 20.13
N LEU A 471 14.06 -24.11 20.01
CA LEU A 471 14.92 -24.47 21.14
C LEU A 471 15.53 -23.25 21.86
N MET A 472 15.70 -22.11 21.17
CA MET A 472 16.36 -20.93 21.72
C MET A 472 15.71 -20.39 22.99
N PRO A 473 14.38 -20.26 23.12
CA PRO A 473 13.76 -19.77 24.37
C PRO A 473 14.01 -20.72 25.55
N ALA A 474 13.99 -22.01 25.32
CA ALA A 474 14.28 -23.03 26.33
C ALA A 474 15.76 -22.95 26.76
N PHE A 475 16.69 -22.82 25.80
CA PHE A 475 18.12 -22.68 26.07
C PHE A 475 18.44 -21.40 26.85
N LEU A 476 17.84 -20.25 26.46
CA LEU A 476 17.99 -18.99 27.19
C LEU A 476 17.47 -19.07 28.62
N SER A 477 16.35 -19.74 28.83
CA SER A 477 15.77 -19.97 30.17
C SER A 477 16.71 -20.80 31.05
N VAL A 478 17.31 -21.87 30.51
CA VAL A 478 18.29 -22.69 31.21
C VAL A 478 19.57 -21.91 31.52
N MET A 479 20.09 -21.15 30.54
CA MET A 479 21.27 -20.30 30.75
C MET A 479 21.04 -19.25 31.85
N LEU A 480 19.90 -18.57 31.83
CA LEU A 480 19.52 -17.62 32.88
C LEU A 480 19.41 -18.30 34.26
N GLY A 481 18.86 -19.51 34.30
CA GLY A 481 18.80 -20.31 35.51
C GLY A 481 20.18 -20.67 36.07
N LEU A 482 21.08 -21.14 35.20
CA LEU A 482 22.47 -21.50 35.57
C LEU A 482 23.26 -20.25 35.98
N TRP A 483 23.14 -19.14 35.25
CA TRP A 483 23.78 -17.87 35.62
C TRP A 483 23.31 -17.37 37.00
N ARG A 484 22.01 -17.43 37.27
CA ARG A 484 21.42 -17.05 38.55
C ARG A 484 21.86 -18.00 39.69
N TYR A 485 21.96 -19.29 39.38
CA TYR A 485 22.48 -20.29 40.32
C TYR A 485 23.96 -20.03 40.66
N SER A 486 24.81 -19.82 39.65
CA SER A 486 26.22 -19.51 39.81
C SER A 486 26.42 -18.23 40.64
N LYS A 487 25.68 -17.14 40.31
CA LYS A 487 25.75 -15.87 41.08
C LYS A 487 25.29 -16.04 42.52
N ARG A 488 24.26 -16.87 42.78
CA ARG A 488 23.83 -17.20 44.16
C ARG A 488 24.86 -18.05 44.91
N LYS A 489 25.55 -18.95 44.22
CA LYS A 489 26.60 -19.78 44.79
C LYS A 489 27.78 -18.90 45.19
N SER A 490 28.29 -18.06 44.34
CA SER A 490 29.38 -17.15 44.64
C SER A 490 29.06 -16.14 45.75
N MET A 491 27.82 -15.62 45.81
CA MET A 491 27.40 -14.78 46.97
C MET A 491 27.37 -15.56 48.27
N ARG A 492 26.96 -16.84 48.29
CA ARG A 492 26.97 -17.67 49.52
C ARG A 492 28.39 -17.97 49.96
N GLU A 493 29.31 -18.22 49.05
CA GLU A 493 30.73 -18.45 49.33
C GLU A 493 31.39 -17.21 49.87
N ALA A 494 31.09 -16.01 49.31
CA ALA A 494 31.58 -14.73 49.80
C ALA A 494 31.09 -14.41 51.24
N LEU A 495 29.78 -14.63 51.52
CA LEU A 495 29.21 -14.44 52.83
C LEU A 495 29.72 -15.47 53.85
N ALA A 496 30.05 -16.69 53.43
CA ALA A 496 30.65 -17.70 54.31
C ALA A 496 32.10 -17.38 54.67
N SER A 497 32.86 -16.80 53.73
CA SER A 497 34.25 -16.34 54.01
C SER A 497 34.32 -15.13 54.93
N GLU A 498 33.38 -14.18 54.81
CA GLU A 498 33.28 -13.01 55.71
C GLU A 498 32.91 -13.43 57.17
N SER A 499 32.03 -14.46 57.33
CA SER A 499 31.68 -14.92 58.67
C SER A 499 32.78 -15.74 59.35
N TRP A 500 33.78 -16.22 58.62
CA TRP A 500 34.92 -16.97 59.15
C TRP A 500 36.09 -16.08 59.56
N SER A 501 36.30 -14.96 58.86
CA SER A 501 37.38 -13.98 59.16
C SER A 501 37.09 -13.13 60.41
N GLY A 502 35.90 -13.16 60.99
CA GLY A 502 35.52 -12.39 62.19
C GLY A 502 35.52 -13.17 63.47
N ARG A 503 36.08 -14.43 63.53
CA ARG A 503 36.01 -15.30 64.72
C ARG A 503 37.33 -15.64 65.39
N ASP A 504 38.47 -15.15 64.96
CA ASP A 504 39.77 -15.46 65.58
C ASP A 504 40.43 -14.21 66.08
N GLU A 505 40.02 -13.71 67.24
CA GLU A 505 40.89 -13.17 68.26
C GLU A 505 40.36 -13.51 69.67
N PRO A 506 40.94 -14.49 70.37
CA PRO A 506 40.70 -14.64 71.81
C PRO A 506 41.44 -13.51 72.55
N GLU A 507 40.69 -12.70 73.25
CA GLU A 507 41.18 -11.70 74.24
C GLU A 507 42.03 -12.42 75.29
N THR A 508 43.33 -12.25 75.22
CA THR A 508 44.27 -12.72 76.25
C THR A 508 44.19 -11.77 77.46
N ASP A 509 43.60 -12.34 78.50
CA ASP A 509 43.60 -11.85 79.88
C ASP A 509 45.01 -11.59 80.35
N LYS A 510 45.34 -10.37 80.78
CA LYS A 510 46.56 -10.07 81.47
C LYS A 510 46.29 -10.11 82.97
N PRO A 511 47.07 -10.91 83.77
CA PRO A 511 46.94 -10.93 85.22
C PRO A 511 47.46 -9.64 85.80
N GLY A 512 46.74 -9.12 86.79
CA GLY A 512 47.11 -7.95 87.54
C GLY A 512 48.32 -8.24 88.43
N GLU A 513 49.20 -7.25 88.54
CA GLU A 513 50.16 -7.16 89.62
C GLU A 513 49.64 -6.18 90.65
N ALA A 514 49.60 -6.68 91.85
CA ALA A 514 49.40 -5.93 93.07
C ALA A 514 50.73 -5.25 93.49
N GLU A 515 50.68 -3.95 93.75
CA GLU A 515 51.20 -3.27 94.97
C GLU A 515 50.71 -1.82 94.97
#